data_c450677e3efbbb0c7ead510ead4fb2ad
#
_entry.id   c450677e3efbbb0c7ead510ead4fb2ad
#
_cell.length_a   1.000
_cell.length_b   1.000
_cell.length_c   1.000
_cell.angle_alpha   90.00
_cell.angle_beta   90.00
_cell.angle_gamma   90.00
#
_symmetry.space_group_name_H-M   'P 1'
#
loop_
_entity.id
_entity.type
_entity.pdbx_description
1 polymer ?
#
loop_
_entity_poly.entity_id
_entity_poly.type
_entity_poly.pdbx_seq_one_letter_code
_entity_poly.pdbx_strand_id
1 'polypeptide(L)'
;MTDTQRLDRLPDCASVQTRGRLVQTEHGWRLRNLHITCDLAFSGGDRPAARDHLALVEVGGAREGAVLQVSTWRVITRAGSGPTRLSAGRTTELGRAIEARAAFNRRARNFFEARDFIEVETPAWVRAPGTDVHLAPVGATVHLDGAHHPRPGYLHTSPEFSMKRLLCEGAERIYQLARVWRDGEVTARHNPEFSLLEWYRAWEPLDAIIDDVEQLVCQTLHAESARPVTAPIRRVTMQEVVWEACGFDILENLNADALRETVRRLELLPPHLCETPHWDDLFFALVVEHLDPHIATMGAVFVTDWPAPLAVLARKNPDDPRTAERFELYVDGVELANGFGELTDAQEQRERFEEDARAREARGLPALPMPEAFLEALRFGMPPSSGVALGVDRLLMLQLGTDTIRDVAPFALWRDEAGELVDWP
;
A
#
# COMPACT_ATOMS: atom_id res chain seq x y z
N MET A 1 20.64 30.61 -16.92
CA MET A 1 19.39 29.92 -16.51
C MET A 1 19.10 30.42 -15.11
N THR A 2 18.14 31.30 -14.94
CA THR A 2 17.75 31.82 -13.62
C THR A 2 17.06 30.70 -12.85
N ASP A 3 17.62 30.31 -11.72
CA ASP A 3 17.08 29.32 -10.80
C ASP A 3 15.64 29.71 -10.43
N THR A 4 14.68 28.83 -10.72
CA THR A 4 13.28 29.03 -10.31
C THR A 4 13.20 28.71 -8.84
N GLN A 5 13.21 29.73 -7.99
CA GLN A 5 13.26 29.58 -6.54
C GLN A 5 11.89 29.14 -5.99
N ARG A 6 11.90 28.30 -4.97
CA ARG A 6 10.70 27.89 -4.24
C ARG A 6 10.24 29.00 -3.32
N LEU A 7 9.02 29.53 -3.54
CA LEU A 7 8.45 30.64 -2.76
C LEU A 7 8.33 30.34 -1.26
N ASP A 8 8.06 29.08 -0.90
CA ASP A 8 7.94 28.66 0.50
C ASP A 8 9.25 28.73 1.29
N ARG A 9 10.40 28.82 0.60
CA ARG A 9 11.75 28.90 1.20
C ARG A 9 12.37 30.28 1.18
N LEU A 10 11.66 31.26 0.68
CA LEU A 10 12.19 32.62 0.56
C LEU A 10 11.71 33.50 1.70
N PRO A 11 12.58 34.40 2.22
CA PRO A 11 12.19 35.41 3.18
C PRO A 11 11.16 36.40 2.58
N ASP A 12 10.39 37.04 3.44
CA ASP A 12 9.52 38.16 3.02
C ASP A 12 10.34 39.26 2.36
N CYS A 13 9.72 39.98 1.43
CA CYS A 13 10.31 41.08 0.62
C CYS A 13 11.41 40.62 -0.36
N ALA A 14 11.63 39.34 -0.55
CA ALA A 14 12.55 38.85 -1.57
C ALA A 14 11.97 39.09 -2.97
N SER A 15 12.80 39.55 -3.89
CA SER A 15 12.45 39.60 -5.33
C SER A 15 12.45 38.18 -5.88
N VAL A 16 11.34 37.78 -6.45
CA VAL A 16 11.09 36.39 -6.88
C VAL A 16 10.73 36.35 -8.35
N GLN A 17 11.26 35.34 -9.04
CA GLN A 17 10.76 34.93 -10.35
C GLN A 17 10.36 33.46 -10.30
N THR A 18 9.09 33.17 -10.59
CA THR A 18 8.56 31.83 -10.48
C THR A 18 7.56 31.48 -11.57
N ARG A 19 7.21 30.20 -11.70
CA ARG A 19 6.30 29.67 -12.71
C ARG A 19 5.24 28.81 -12.10
N GLY A 20 4.05 28.81 -12.71
CA GLY A 20 2.95 27.97 -12.26
C GLY A 20 1.70 28.13 -13.10
N ARG A 21 0.64 27.43 -12.74
CA ARG A 21 -0.70 27.60 -13.31
C ARG A 21 -1.39 28.78 -12.67
N LEU A 22 -1.97 29.65 -13.52
CA LEU A 22 -2.75 30.78 -13.07
C LEU A 22 -4.20 30.36 -12.84
N VAL A 23 -4.68 30.47 -11.62
CA VAL A 23 -6.03 30.04 -11.25
C VAL A 23 -6.87 31.26 -10.85
N GLN A 24 -7.98 31.46 -11.52
CA GLN A 24 -8.98 32.43 -11.11
C GLN A 24 -9.84 31.92 -10.00
N THR A 25 -9.98 32.68 -8.92
CA THR A 25 -10.83 32.38 -7.75
C THR A 25 -11.84 33.52 -7.56
N GLU A 26 -12.80 33.33 -6.65
CA GLU A 26 -13.75 34.38 -6.25
C GLU A 26 -13.05 35.63 -5.67
N HIS A 27 -11.87 35.45 -5.08
CA HIS A 27 -11.10 36.52 -4.44
C HIS A 27 -9.95 37.09 -5.29
N GLY A 28 -9.80 36.62 -6.54
CA GLY A 28 -8.74 37.09 -7.44
C GLY A 28 -7.97 35.95 -8.10
N TRP A 29 -6.68 36.19 -8.34
CA TRP A 29 -5.82 35.25 -9.04
C TRP A 29 -4.85 34.56 -8.08
N ARG A 30 -4.61 33.27 -8.31
CA ARG A 30 -3.62 32.45 -7.61
C ARG A 30 -2.63 31.82 -8.57
N LEU A 31 -1.38 31.73 -8.14
CA LEU A 31 -0.38 30.90 -8.80
C LEU A 31 -0.31 29.55 -8.12
N ARG A 32 -0.37 28.49 -8.90
CA ARG A 32 -0.23 27.10 -8.41
C ARG A 32 0.84 26.34 -9.18
N ASN A 33 1.69 25.65 -8.44
CA ASN A 33 2.53 24.57 -8.94
C ASN A 33 2.57 23.43 -7.88
N LEU A 34 3.35 22.38 -8.09
CA LEU A 34 3.42 21.24 -7.15
C LEU A 34 3.88 21.64 -5.74
N HIS A 35 4.53 22.77 -5.58
CA HIS A 35 5.15 23.16 -4.30
C HIS A 35 4.46 24.35 -3.65
N ILE A 36 3.68 25.13 -4.43
CA ILE A 36 3.21 26.44 -4.00
C ILE A 36 1.78 26.67 -4.44
N THR A 37 1.00 27.27 -3.55
CA THR A 37 -0.18 28.05 -3.87
C THR A 37 -0.01 29.41 -3.22
N CYS A 38 -0.02 30.49 -3.99
CA CYS A 38 0.04 31.84 -3.46
C CYS A 38 -0.97 32.74 -4.17
N ASP A 39 -1.51 33.68 -3.42
CA ASP A 39 -2.36 34.73 -4.01
C ASP A 39 -1.49 35.72 -4.77
N LEU A 40 -2.02 36.23 -5.86
CA LEU A 40 -1.33 37.22 -6.74
C LEU A 40 -2.02 38.59 -6.62
N ALA A 41 -1.27 39.59 -6.23
CA ALA A 41 -1.68 40.99 -6.28
C ALA A 41 -0.95 41.69 -7.41
N PHE A 42 -1.70 42.22 -8.37
CA PHE A 42 -1.16 42.93 -9.55
C PHE A 42 -1.18 44.42 -9.29
N SER A 43 -0.02 45.04 -9.29
CA SER A 43 0.16 46.50 -9.03
C SER A 43 0.02 47.39 -10.28
N GLY A 44 -0.20 46.83 -11.45
CA GLY A 44 -0.28 47.55 -12.74
C GLY A 44 -1.55 47.30 -13.53
N GLY A 45 -1.69 48.00 -14.67
CA GLY A 45 -2.85 47.91 -15.58
C GLY A 45 -2.94 46.58 -16.37
N ASP A 46 -1.84 45.86 -16.51
CA ASP A 46 -1.81 44.56 -17.21
C ASP A 46 -2.15 43.42 -16.22
N ARG A 47 -3.40 42.96 -16.27
CA ARG A 47 -3.93 41.92 -15.42
C ARG A 47 -4.41 40.71 -16.22
N PRO A 48 -4.34 39.49 -15.68
CA PRO A 48 -4.91 38.35 -16.34
C PRO A 48 -6.41 38.52 -16.62
N ALA A 49 -6.85 37.98 -17.76
CA ALA A 49 -8.25 37.90 -18.14
C ALA A 49 -8.78 36.46 -17.95
N ALA A 50 -10.10 36.26 -17.98
CA ALA A 50 -10.71 34.94 -17.83
C ALA A 50 -10.12 33.87 -18.79
N ARG A 51 -9.70 34.26 -20.00
CA ARG A 51 -9.02 33.39 -20.98
C ARG A 51 -7.65 32.86 -20.51
N ASP A 52 -7.07 33.46 -19.48
CA ASP A 52 -5.77 33.10 -18.94
C ASP A 52 -5.91 32.10 -17.74
N HIS A 53 -7.15 31.75 -17.39
CA HIS A 53 -7.41 30.69 -16.40
C HIS A 53 -6.74 29.38 -16.82
N LEU A 54 -6.04 28.74 -15.90
CA LEU A 54 -5.20 27.54 -16.10
C LEU A 54 -4.01 27.73 -17.07
N ALA A 55 -3.72 28.95 -17.55
CA ALA A 55 -2.51 29.20 -18.33
C ALA A 55 -1.26 28.92 -17.49
N LEU A 56 -0.24 28.33 -18.12
CA LEU A 56 1.10 28.27 -17.54
C LEU A 56 1.74 29.65 -17.72
N VAL A 57 2.12 30.27 -16.63
CA VAL A 57 2.67 31.61 -16.59
C VAL A 57 4.00 31.69 -15.88
N GLU A 58 4.79 32.69 -16.21
CA GLU A 58 5.92 33.13 -15.42
C GLU A 58 5.55 34.47 -14.79
N VAL A 59 5.81 34.58 -13.49
CA VAL A 59 5.51 35.82 -12.73
C VAL A 59 6.77 36.24 -11.96
N GLY A 60 6.99 37.56 -11.91
CA GLY A 60 8.04 38.18 -11.12
C GLY A 60 7.44 39.26 -10.22
N GLY A 61 7.98 39.38 -9.01
CA GLY A 61 7.49 40.31 -8.02
C GLY A 61 8.17 40.23 -6.68
N ALA A 62 7.58 40.84 -5.68
CA ALA A 62 8.04 40.75 -4.29
C ALA A 62 7.05 39.94 -3.44
N ARG A 63 7.55 39.04 -2.59
CA ARG A 63 6.73 38.25 -1.65
C ARG A 63 6.39 39.09 -0.42
N GLU A 64 5.12 39.10 -0.04
CA GLU A 64 4.63 39.67 1.20
C GLU A 64 3.72 38.63 1.89
N GLY A 65 4.25 37.87 2.85
CA GLY A 65 3.54 36.77 3.50
C GLY A 65 3.12 35.68 2.52
N ALA A 66 1.82 35.41 2.42
CA ALA A 66 1.22 34.45 1.48
C ALA A 66 0.91 35.02 0.08
N VAL A 67 1.15 36.32 -0.15
CA VAL A 67 0.82 37.05 -1.38
C VAL A 67 2.09 37.37 -2.17
N LEU A 68 2.04 37.20 -3.48
CA LEU A 68 3.06 37.71 -4.38
C LEU A 68 2.58 39.01 -5.05
N GLN A 69 3.25 40.11 -4.74
CA GLN A 69 3.04 41.41 -5.39
C GLN A 69 3.67 41.36 -6.79
N VAL A 70 2.85 41.14 -7.80
CA VAL A 70 3.30 40.92 -9.19
C VAL A 70 3.67 42.20 -9.84
N SER A 71 4.94 42.37 -10.24
CA SER A 71 5.45 43.44 -11.03
C SER A 71 5.59 43.11 -12.53
N THR A 72 5.83 41.82 -12.82
CA THR A 72 5.94 41.34 -14.20
C THR A 72 5.26 39.98 -14.34
N TRP A 73 4.61 39.73 -15.45
CA TRP A 73 4.08 38.43 -15.77
C TRP A 73 3.99 38.21 -17.28
N ARG A 74 4.02 36.91 -17.68
CA ARG A 74 3.79 36.54 -19.08
C ARG A 74 3.18 35.14 -19.17
N VAL A 75 2.34 34.93 -20.15
CA VAL A 75 1.82 33.62 -20.51
C VAL A 75 2.89 32.86 -21.27
N ILE A 76 3.21 31.64 -20.79
CA ILE A 76 4.07 30.67 -21.47
C ILE A 76 3.21 29.82 -22.41
N THR A 77 2.10 29.28 -21.89
CA THR A 77 1.17 28.45 -22.65
C THR A 77 -0.24 28.63 -22.09
N ARG A 78 -1.23 28.85 -22.96
CA ARG A 78 -2.64 28.84 -22.56
C ARG A 78 -3.17 27.42 -22.44
N ALA A 79 -4.10 27.20 -21.50
CA ALA A 79 -4.82 25.95 -21.42
C ALA A 79 -5.64 25.76 -22.72
N GLY A 80 -5.69 24.52 -23.22
CA GLY A 80 -6.55 24.16 -24.33
C GLY A 80 -8.05 24.27 -23.93
N SER A 81 -8.92 24.42 -24.90
CA SER A 81 -10.37 24.35 -24.71
C SER A 81 -10.77 22.89 -24.60
N GLY A 82 -11.36 22.49 -23.47
CA GLY A 82 -11.87 21.12 -23.24
C GLY A 82 -11.88 20.77 -21.76
N PRO A 83 -12.62 19.72 -21.37
CA PRO A 83 -12.59 19.25 -20.00
C PRO A 83 -11.19 18.73 -19.67
N THR A 84 -10.52 19.36 -18.72
CA THR A 84 -9.26 18.84 -18.17
C THR A 84 -9.56 18.11 -16.89
N ARG A 85 -9.16 16.83 -16.82
CA ARG A 85 -9.23 16.02 -15.59
C ARG A 85 -8.17 16.45 -14.56
N LEU A 86 -7.17 17.21 -14.98
CA LEU A 86 -6.22 17.87 -14.10
C LEU A 86 -6.90 19.06 -13.44
N SER A 87 -7.65 18.80 -12.36
CA SER A 87 -8.28 19.88 -11.62
C SER A 87 -7.23 20.74 -10.92
N ALA A 88 -7.31 22.04 -11.12
CA ALA A 88 -6.46 23.00 -10.40
C ALA A 88 -6.59 22.89 -8.86
N GLY A 89 -7.65 22.23 -8.35
CA GLY A 89 -7.92 22.04 -6.93
C GLY A 89 -6.95 21.07 -6.23
N ARG A 90 -6.46 20.04 -6.92
CA ARG A 90 -5.63 18.97 -6.34
C ARG A 90 -4.11 19.19 -6.47
N THR A 91 -3.67 20.25 -7.08
CA THR A 91 -2.24 20.41 -7.42
C THR A 91 -1.33 20.48 -6.18
N THR A 92 -1.79 21.12 -5.11
CA THR A 92 -0.99 21.26 -3.87
C THR A 92 -0.96 19.98 -3.06
N GLU A 93 -2.11 19.30 -2.89
CA GLU A 93 -2.23 17.99 -2.25
C GLU A 93 -1.38 16.96 -3.00
N LEU A 94 -1.48 16.93 -4.32
CA LEU A 94 -0.67 16.09 -5.18
C LEU A 94 0.83 16.38 -5.03
N GLY A 95 1.22 17.66 -4.94
CA GLY A 95 2.61 18.05 -4.68
C GLY A 95 3.13 17.48 -3.37
N ARG A 96 2.35 17.59 -2.28
CA ARG A 96 2.69 17.01 -0.97
C ARG A 96 2.84 15.50 -1.04
N ALA A 97 1.92 14.81 -1.72
CA ALA A 97 1.98 13.36 -1.88
C ALA A 97 3.22 12.89 -2.66
N ILE A 98 3.57 13.58 -3.75
CA ILE A 98 4.79 13.30 -4.53
C ILE A 98 6.05 13.52 -3.67
N GLU A 99 6.12 14.61 -2.91
CA GLU A 99 7.25 14.90 -2.02
C GLU A 99 7.36 13.89 -0.87
N ALA A 100 6.24 13.53 -0.23
CA ALA A 100 6.19 12.52 0.83
C ALA A 100 6.67 11.16 0.33
N ARG A 101 6.19 10.72 -0.85
CA ARG A 101 6.64 9.49 -1.49
C ARG A 101 8.13 9.51 -1.82
N ALA A 102 8.63 10.60 -2.40
CA ALA A 102 10.04 10.73 -2.71
C ALA A 102 10.91 10.73 -1.43
N ALA A 103 10.43 11.35 -0.36
CA ALA A 103 11.09 11.33 0.95
C ALA A 103 11.08 9.93 1.58
N PHE A 104 9.94 9.23 1.53
CA PHE A 104 9.81 7.86 2.00
C PHE A 104 10.75 6.92 1.23
N ASN A 105 10.77 6.96 -0.11
CA ASN A 105 11.62 6.10 -0.92
C ASN A 105 13.12 6.29 -0.56
N ARG A 106 13.57 7.53 -0.34
CA ARG A 106 14.93 7.79 0.11
C ARG A 106 15.19 7.25 1.52
N ARG A 107 14.23 7.44 2.43
CA ARG A 107 14.33 6.94 3.82
C ARG A 107 14.42 5.42 3.85
N ALA A 108 13.56 4.73 3.11
CA ALA A 108 13.56 3.27 3.03
C ALA A 108 14.92 2.75 2.50
N ARG A 109 15.46 3.32 1.41
CA ARG A 109 16.78 2.94 0.90
C ARG A 109 17.88 3.15 1.93
N ASN A 110 17.93 4.32 2.57
CA ASN A 110 18.93 4.60 3.61
C ASN A 110 18.76 3.66 4.83
N PHE A 111 17.52 3.32 5.20
CA PHE A 111 17.22 2.41 6.29
C PHE A 111 17.78 1.01 6.04
N PHE A 112 17.56 0.48 4.85
CA PHE A 112 17.99 -0.86 4.45
C PHE A 112 19.51 -0.90 4.16
N GLU A 113 20.06 0.10 3.48
CA GLU A 113 21.51 0.22 3.24
C GLU A 113 22.30 0.23 4.54
N ALA A 114 21.85 0.98 5.55
CA ALA A 114 22.47 1.04 6.87
C ALA A 114 22.42 -0.29 7.66
N ARG A 115 21.69 -1.30 7.16
CA ARG A 115 21.51 -2.64 7.75
C ARG A 115 22.01 -3.77 6.86
N ASP A 116 22.82 -3.43 5.87
CA ASP A 116 23.45 -4.37 4.92
C ASP A 116 22.43 -5.16 4.08
N PHE A 117 21.26 -4.58 3.77
CA PHE A 117 20.33 -5.14 2.82
C PHE A 117 20.70 -4.77 1.38
N ILE A 118 20.42 -5.68 0.47
CA ILE A 118 20.58 -5.49 -0.99
C ILE A 118 19.21 -5.17 -1.59
N GLU A 119 19.10 -4.03 -2.32
CA GLU A 119 17.92 -3.75 -3.14
C GLU A 119 17.92 -4.71 -4.34
N VAL A 120 16.81 -5.41 -4.54
CA VAL A 120 16.65 -6.35 -5.65
C VAL A 120 15.48 -5.93 -6.54
N GLU A 121 15.51 -6.37 -7.79
CA GLU A 121 14.41 -6.22 -8.74
C GLU A 121 14.00 -7.61 -9.24
N THR A 122 12.71 -7.90 -9.17
CA THR A 122 12.13 -9.14 -9.65
C THR A 122 11.18 -8.87 -10.82
N PRO A 123 10.92 -9.87 -11.70
CA PRO A 123 10.01 -9.67 -12.82
C PRO A 123 8.59 -9.33 -12.35
N ALA A 124 7.99 -8.29 -12.94
CA ALA A 124 6.60 -7.95 -12.70
C ALA A 124 5.63 -8.93 -13.40
N TRP A 125 6.01 -9.45 -14.58
CA TRP A 125 5.27 -10.50 -15.24
C TRP A 125 5.78 -11.87 -14.80
N VAL A 126 4.87 -12.73 -14.34
CA VAL A 126 5.16 -14.05 -13.80
C VAL A 126 4.25 -15.11 -14.43
N ARG A 127 4.69 -16.36 -14.44
CA ARG A 127 3.86 -17.47 -14.94
C ARG A 127 2.85 -17.97 -13.92
N ALA A 128 3.21 -17.93 -12.66
CA ALA A 128 2.33 -18.27 -11.53
C ALA A 128 2.32 -17.07 -10.56
N PRO A 129 1.17 -16.45 -10.34
CA PRO A 129 0.98 -15.44 -9.30
C PRO A 129 0.85 -16.11 -7.93
N GLY A 130 0.59 -15.31 -6.87
CA GLY A 130 0.17 -15.85 -5.58
C GLY A 130 -1.05 -16.75 -5.70
N THR A 131 -1.13 -17.78 -4.87
CA THR A 131 -2.23 -18.77 -4.91
C THR A 131 -3.40 -18.40 -3.99
N ASP A 132 -3.25 -17.37 -3.18
CA ASP A 132 -4.26 -16.91 -2.23
C ASP A 132 -5.66 -16.89 -2.86
N VAL A 133 -6.62 -17.51 -2.15
CA VAL A 133 -7.99 -17.70 -2.62
C VAL A 133 -8.73 -16.37 -2.78
N HIS A 134 -8.40 -15.38 -1.95
CA HIS A 134 -9.05 -14.09 -1.89
C HIS A 134 -8.40 -13.02 -2.79
N LEU A 135 -7.27 -13.34 -3.44
CA LEU A 135 -6.59 -12.43 -4.36
C LEU A 135 -6.88 -12.79 -5.83
N ALA A 136 -7.22 -11.80 -6.62
CA ALA A 136 -7.39 -11.93 -8.06
C ALA A 136 -6.18 -11.31 -8.78
N PRO A 137 -5.38 -12.11 -9.52
CA PRO A 137 -4.26 -11.59 -10.29
C PRO A 137 -4.72 -11.01 -11.62
N VAL A 138 -4.05 -9.96 -12.10
CA VAL A 138 -4.27 -9.39 -13.43
C VAL A 138 -3.59 -10.27 -14.49
N GLY A 139 -4.39 -10.84 -15.41
CA GLY A 139 -3.87 -11.62 -16.54
C GLY A 139 -3.08 -10.74 -17.53
N ALA A 140 -1.91 -11.21 -17.96
CA ALA A 140 -1.07 -10.51 -18.94
C ALA A 140 -0.41 -11.48 -19.90
N THR A 141 -0.38 -11.15 -21.21
CA THR A 141 0.22 -11.99 -22.24
C THR A 141 1.43 -11.30 -22.85
N VAL A 142 2.58 -11.99 -22.89
CA VAL A 142 3.77 -11.54 -23.62
C VAL A 142 3.95 -12.33 -24.91
N HIS A 143 4.50 -11.71 -25.94
CA HIS A 143 4.77 -12.30 -27.24
C HIS A 143 6.29 -12.38 -27.46
N LEU A 144 6.83 -13.60 -27.45
CA LEU A 144 8.28 -13.81 -27.53
C LEU A 144 8.83 -13.58 -28.94
N ASP A 145 8.14 -14.10 -29.97
CA ASP A 145 8.57 -14.02 -31.35
C ASP A 145 7.53 -13.25 -32.19
N GLY A 146 7.26 -12.01 -31.82
CA GLY A 146 6.16 -11.26 -32.41
C GLY A 146 4.80 -11.86 -32.04
N ALA A 147 3.82 -11.76 -32.94
CA ALA A 147 2.45 -12.23 -32.67
C ALA A 147 2.29 -13.76 -32.68
N HIS A 148 3.36 -14.53 -33.02
CA HIS A 148 3.23 -15.95 -33.32
C HIS A 148 3.27 -16.87 -32.09
N HIS A 149 3.87 -16.46 -30.98
CA HIS A 149 3.99 -17.29 -29.77
C HIS A 149 3.57 -16.53 -28.50
N PRO A 150 2.25 -16.36 -28.28
CA PRO A 150 1.76 -15.74 -27.05
C PRO A 150 2.07 -16.63 -25.84
N ARG A 151 2.55 -16.01 -24.79
CA ARG A 151 2.78 -16.64 -23.47
C ARG A 151 1.86 -16.00 -22.46
N PRO A 152 0.79 -16.69 -22.03
CA PRO A 152 -0.06 -16.19 -20.96
C PRO A 152 0.69 -16.23 -19.62
N GLY A 153 0.42 -15.27 -18.78
CA GLY A 153 0.94 -15.12 -17.43
C GLY A 153 0.15 -14.05 -16.70
N TYR A 154 0.74 -13.50 -15.69
CA TYR A 154 0.08 -12.55 -14.79
C TYR A 154 1.03 -11.44 -14.38
N LEU A 155 0.49 -10.29 -14.02
CA LEU A 155 1.21 -9.33 -13.21
C LEU A 155 1.20 -9.82 -11.76
N HIS A 156 2.33 -9.78 -11.09
CA HIS A 156 2.46 -10.34 -9.74
C HIS A 156 1.64 -9.57 -8.71
N THR A 157 1.01 -10.28 -7.78
CA THR A 157 0.29 -9.71 -6.64
C THR A 157 1.22 -9.32 -5.48
N SER A 158 2.46 -9.83 -5.50
CA SER A 158 3.60 -9.59 -4.63
C SER A 158 4.87 -10.14 -5.31
N PRO A 159 6.06 -9.61 -5.06
CA PRO A 159 7.33 -10.17 -5.53
C PRO A 159 7.79 -11.41 -4.74
N GLU A 160 7.05 -11.84 -3.72
CA GLU A 160 7.39 -12.82 -2.70
C GLU A 160 8.04 -14.10 -3.25
N PHE A 161 7.39 -14.81 -4.21
CA PHE A 161 7.95 -16.06 -4.75
C PHE A 161 9.29 -15.86 -5.43
N SER A 162 9.49 -14.73 -6.10
CA SER A 162 10.75 -14.40 -6.76
C SER A 162 11.82 -14.02 -5.74
N MET A 163 11.48 -13.26 -4.70
CA MET A 163 12.42 -12.88 -3.65
C MET A 163 12.83 -14.08 -2.80
N LYS A 164 11.90 -14.98 -2.43
CA LYS A 164 12.22 -16.23 -1.70
C LYS A 164 13.14 -17.15 -2.52
N ARG A 165 13.02 -17.17 -3.84
CA ARG A 165 13.98 -17.89 -4.69
C ARG A 165 15.39 -17.31 -4.59
N LEU A 166 15.55 -15.99 -4.45
CA LEU A 166 16.86 -15.39 -4.18
C LEU A 166 17.44 -15.80 -2.83
N LEU A 167 16.59 -16.01 -1.79
CA LEU A 167 17.04 -16.57 -0.51
C LEU A 167 17.57 -18.00 -0.69
N CYS A 168 16.90 -18.83 -1.52
CA CYS A 168 17.39 -20.17 -1.85
C CYS A 168 18.74 -20.14 -2.61
N GLU A 169 19.03 -19.08 -3.34
CA GLU A 169 20.33 -18.87 -4.04
C GLU A 169 21.41 -18.25 -3.13
N GLY A 170 21.09 -18.01 -1.85
CA GLY A 170 22.05 -17.54 -0.85
C GLY A 170 22.03 -16.04 -0.56
N ALA A 171 21.04 -15.29 -1.04
CA ALA A 171 20.86 -13.91 -0.58
C ALA A 171 20.31 -13.92 0.85
N GLU A 172 20.92 -13.13 1.76
CA GLU A 172 20.55 -13.20 3.19
C GLU A 172 19.65 -12.05 3.65
N ARG A 173 19.89 -10.83 3.11
CA ARG A 173 19.13 -9.62 3.44
C ARG A 173 18.79 -8.89 2.17
N ILE A 174 17.55 -8.95 1.75
CA ILE A 174 17.08 -8.34 0.51
C ILE A 174 15.82 -7.55 0.73
N TYR A 175 15.64 -6.48 -0.04
CA TYR A 175 14.39 -5.70 -0.07
C TYR A 175 14.07 -5.25 -1.49
N GLN A 176 12.81 -4.97 -1.72
CA GLN A 176 12.30 -4.44 -3.00
C GLN A 176 11.17 -3.44 -2.77
N LEU A 177 11.26 -2.29 -3.43
CA LEU A 177 10.12 -1.41 -3.68
C LEU A 177 9.45 -1.84 -4.98
N ALA A 178 8.38 -2.62 -4.89
CA ALA A 178 7.70 -3.20 -6.02
C ALA A 178 6.41 -2.45 -6.39
N ARG A 179 6.05 -2.46 -7.69
CA ARG A 179 4.68 -2.28 -8.13
C ARG A 179 4.01 -3.64 -8.19
N VAL A 180 2.81 -3.73 -7.65
CA VAL A 180 2.02 -4.95 -7.59
C VAL A 180 0.61 -4.70 -8.07
N TRP A 181 -0.07 -5.78 -8.48
CA TRP A 181 -1.39 -5.67 -9.12
C TRP A 181 -2.36 -6.68 -8.53
N ARG A 182 -3.56 -6.21 -8.17
CA ARG A 182 -4.67 -7.04 -7.71
C ARG A 182 -5.93 -6.61 -8.43
N ASP A 183 -6.53 -7.51 -9.18
CA ASP A 183 -7.72 -7.22 -9.98
C ASP A 183 -8.96 -7.01 -9.08
N GLY A 184 -9.84 -6.12 -9.51
CA GLY A 184 -11.08 -5.83 -8.79
C GLY A 184 -10.95 -4.93 -7.55
N GLU A 185 -9.76 -4.64 -7.07
CA GLU A 185 -9.55 -3.82 -5.87
C GLU A 185 -9.65 -2.31 -6.16
N VAL A 186 -10.87 -1.76 -6.26
CA VAL A 186 -11.14 -0.33 -6.43
C VAL A 186 -12.02 0.16 -5.29
N THR A 187 -11.40 0.71 -4.25
CA THR A 187 -12.09 1.29 -3.08
C THR A 187 -11.41 2.60 -2.66
N ALA A 188 -11.88 3.22 -1.59
CA ALA A 188 -11.21 4.40 -1.05
C ALA A 188 -9.73 4.12 -0.67
N ARG A 189 -9.41 2.90 -0.21
CA ARG A 189 -8.08 2.52 0.29
C ARG A 189 -7.32 1.53 -0.62
N HIS A 190 -7.94 1.10 -1.73
CA HIS A 190 -7.36 0.12 -2.65
C HIS A 190 -7.38 0.64 -4.08
N ASN A 191 -6.33 0.30 -4.81
CA ASN A 191 -6.19 0.54 -6.24
C ASN A 191 -5.59 -0.71 -6.87
N PRO A 192 -6.02 -1.12 -8.08
CA PRO A 192 -5.51 -2.34 -8.72
C PRO A 192 -4.00 -2.35 -8.91
N GLU A 193 -3.36 -1.20 -9.05
CA GLU A 193 -1.91 -1.04 -9.02
C GLU A 193 -1.51 -0.19 -7.81
N PHE A 194 -0.60 -0.71 -6.98
CA PHE A 194 -0.11 -0.01 -5.81
C PHE A 194 1.36 -0.36 -5.52
N SER A 195 1.95 0.27 -4.49
CA SER A 195 3.34 0.05 -4.13
C SER A 195 3.44 -0.79 -2.87
N LEU A 196 4.22 -1.87 -2.93
CA LEU A 196 4.67 -2.64 -1.77
C LEU A 196 6.16 -2.43 -1.54
N LEU A 197 6.53 -2.37 -0.27
CA LEU A 197 7.90 -2.53 0.18
C LEU A 197 7.99 -3.90 0.86
N GLU A 198 8.75 -4.82 0.28
CA GLU A 198 8.96 -6.15 0.83
C GLU A 198 10.43 -6.36 1.19
N TRP A 199 10.68 -7.06 2.30
CA TRP A 199 12.05 -7.42 2.69
C TRP A 199 12.08 -8.73 3.48
N TYR A 200 13.23 -9.37 3.43
CA TYR A 200 13.49 -10.67 4.02
C TYR A 200 14.84 -10.70 4.72
N ARG A 201 14.88 -11.43 5.83
CA ARG A 201 16.08 -11.78 6.59
C ARG A 201 16.21 -13.29 6.68
N ALA A 202 17.29 -13.84 6.14
CA ALA A 202 17.68 -15.22 6.39
C ALA A 202 18.39 -15.34 7.74
N TRP A 203 18.22 -16.50 8.39
CA TRP A 203 18.85 -16.85 9.67
C TRP A 203 18.42 -16.01 10.87
N GLU A 204 17.42 -15.16 10.72
CA GLU A 204 16.92 -14.30 11.79
C GLU A 204 15.44 -14.61 12.11
N PRO A 205 15.03 -14.51 13.39
CA PRO A 205 13.66 -14.79 13.81
C PRO A 205 12.68 -13.70 13.36
N LEU A 206 11.38 -13.98 13.45
CA LEU A 206 10.31 -13.04 13.10
C LEU A 206 10.41 -11.71 13.86
N ASP A 207 10.88 -11.73 15.12
CA ASP A 207 11.06 -10.52 15.92
C ASP A 207 12.00 -9.51 15.26
N ALA A 208 13.03 -9.94 14.53
CA ALA A 208 13.94 -9.03 13.82
C ALA A 208 13.21 -8.27 12.70
N ILE A 209 12.25 -8.90 12.05
CA ILE A 209 11.40 -8.25 11.04
C ILE A 209 10.38 -7.30 11.71
N ILE A 210 9.78 -7.69 12.83
CA ILE A 210 8.87 -6.82 13.61
C ILE A 210 9.61 -5.55 14.06
N ASP A 211 10.85 -5.68 14.52
CA ASP A 211 11.69 -4.54 14.92
C ASP A 211 12.03 -3.62 13.73
N ASP A 212 12.30 -4.18 12.55
CA ASP A 212 12.50 -3.38 11.33
C ASP A 212 11.23 -2.59 10.97
N VAL A 213 10.06 -3.25 11.01
CA VAL A 213 8.77 -2.60 10.73
C VAL A 213 8.52 -1.47 11.72
N GLU A 214 8.67 -1.73 13.03
CA GLU A 214 8.49 -0.72 14.07
C GLU A 214 9.37 0.50 13.82
N GLN A 215 10.67 0.28 13.59
CA GLN A 215 11.61 1.37 13.38
C GLN A 215 11.31 2.18 12.11
N LEU A 216 11.04 1.52 10.98
CA LEU A 216 10.75 2.19 9.71
C LEU A 216 9.44 2.99 9.77
N VAL A 217 8.40 2.40 10.39
CA VAL A 217 7.09 3.06 10.54
C VAL A 217 7.20 4.24 11.48
N CYS A 218 7.82 4.11 12.66
CA CYS A 218 8.02 5.24 13.59
C CYS A 218 8.85 6.38 12.98
N GLN A 219 9.87 6.06 12.16
CA GLN A 219 10.63 7.07 11.43
C GLN A 219 9.80 7.77 10.35
N THR A 220 8.78 7.12 9.80
CA THR A 220 7.93 7.68 8.76
C THR A 220 6.75 8.44 9.33
N LEU A 221 6.08 7.87 10.32
CA LEU A 221 4.97 8.48 11.06
C LEU A 221 5.49 9.20 12.32
N HIS A 222 6.45 10.12 12.12
CA HIS A 222 7.07 10.89 13.20
C HIS A 222 6.12 11.96 13.77
N ALA A 223 6.55 12.70 14.80
CA ALA A 223 5.70 13.65 15.54
C ALA A 223 5.00 14.73 14.69
N GLU A 224 5.54 15.05 13.50
CA GLU A 224 4.94 16.04 12.60
C GLU A 224 3.98 15.40 11.57
N SER A 225 3.83 14.08 11.57
CA SER A 225 2.87 13.37 10.73
C SER A 225 1.45 13.58 11.23
N ALA A 226 0.47 13.47 10.34
CA ALA A 226 -0.93 13.62 10.74
C ALA A 226 -1.37 12.54 11.73
N ARG A 227 -0.77 11.35 11.65
CA ARG A 227 -1.00 10.23 12.60
C ARG A 227 0.35 9.71 13.10
N PRO A 228 0.91 10.33 14.15
CA PRO A 228 2.22 9.96 14.67
C PRO A 228 2.19 8.61 15.41
N VAL A 229 3.23 7.81 15.23
CA VAL A 229 3.44 6.54 15.92
C VAL A 229 4.77 6.59 16.67
N THR A 230 4.77 6.09 17.91
CA THR A 230 5.97 6.03 18.76
C THR A 230 6.22 4.62 19.26
N ALA A 231 7.49 4.21 19.27
CA ALA A 231 7.91 2.94 19.88
C ALA A 231 7.89 3.00 21.42
N PRO A 232 7.69 1.87 22.11
CA PRO A 232 7.37 0.57 21.54
C PRO A 232 5.90 0.47 21.10
N ILE A 233 5.64 -0.18 19.97
CA ILE A 233 4.28 -0.49 19.53
C ILE A 233 3.78 -1.71 20.32
N ARG A 234 2.54 -1.64 20.82
CA ARG A 234 1.89 -2.74 21.53
C ARG A 234 1.86 -4.01 20.65
N ARG A 235 2.10 -5.17 21.26
CA ARG A 235 1.91 -6.49 20.63
C ARG A 235 0.78 -7.23 21.34
N VAL A 236 -0.13 -7.83 20.59
CA VAL A 236 -1.24 -8.68 21.07
C VAL A 236 -1.34 -9.90 20.16
N THR A 237 -1.79 -11.02 20.68
CA THR A 237 -2.08 -12.21 19.87
C THR A 237 -3.47 -12.11 19.22
N MET A 238 -3.70 -12.79 18.12
CA MET A 238 -5.03 -12.89 17.52
C MET A 238 -6.03 -13.58 18.51
N GLN A 239 -5.55 -14.49 19.33
CA GLN A 239 -6.35 -15.10 20.39
C GLN A 239 -6.88 -14.05 21.38
N GLU A 240 -5.99 -13.15 21.85
CA GLU A 240 -6.39 -12.03 22.74
C GLU A 240 -7.38 -11.10 22.07
N VAL A 241 -7.14 -10.73 20.79
CA VAL A 241 -8.05 -9.85 20.03
C VAL A 241 -9.45 -10.47 19.92
N VAL A 242 -9.55 -11.77 19.56
CA VAL A 242 -10.85 -12.45 19.47
C VAL A 242 -11.50 -12.59 20.84
N TRP A 243 -10.73 -12.86 21.87
CA TRP A 243 -11.26 -12.93 23.23
C TRP A 243 -11.81 -11.58 23.70
N GLU A 244 -11.08 -10.49 23.49
CA GLU A 244 -11.51 -9.15 23.91
C GLU A 244 -12.72 -8.66 23.09
N ALA A 245 -12.78 -8.96 21.78
CA ALA A 245 -13.86 -8.47 20.90
C ALA A 245 -15.11 -9.36 20.93
N CYS A 246 -14.95 -10.69 21.03
CA CYS A 246 -16.01 -11.66 20.80
C CYS A 246 -16.31 -12.58 22.00
N GLY A 247 -15.44 -12.64 23.02
CA GLY A 247 -15.66 -13.40 24.24
C GLY A 247 -15.48 -14.90 24.10
N PHE A 248 -14.69 -15.40 23.13
CA PHE A 248 -14.38 -16.82 22.96
C PHE A 248 -12.94 -17.04 22.51
N ASP A 249 -12.42 -18.26 22.71
CA ASP A 249 -11.09 -18.67 22.28
C ASP A 249 -11.13 -19.19 20.85
N ILE A 250 -10.49 -18.48 19.92
CA ILE A 250 -10.41 -18.88 18.51
C ILE A 250 -9.61 -20.16 18.31
N LEU A 251 -8.62 -20.44 19.16
CA LEU A 251 -7.76 -21.62 19.05
C LEU A 251 -8.48 -22.93 19.43
N GLU A 252 -9.63 -22.85 20.09
CA GLU A 252 -10.54 -23.98 20.32
C GLU A 252 -11.52 -24.18 19.15
N ASN A 253 -11.49 -23.29 18.13
CA ASN A 253 -12.46 -23.21 17.05
C ASN A 253 -11.79 -23.24 15.66
N LEU A 254 -10.76 -24.08 15.45
CA LEU A 254 -9.95 -24.11 14.22
C LEU A 254 -10.56 -24.89 13.04
N ASN A 255 -11.78 -25.39 13.16
CA ASN A 255 -12.52 -25.99 12.06
C ASN A 255 -13.87 -25.27 11.86
N ALA A 256 -14.41 -25.37 10.65
CA ALA A 256 -15.61 -24.61 10.25
C ALA A 256 -16.85 -24.93 11.11
N ASP A 257 -17.02 -26.19 11.54
CA ASP A 257 -18.20 -26.61 12.31
C ASP A 257 -18.13 -26.05 13.73
N ALA A 258 -16.97 -26.16 14.41
CA ALA A 258 -16.77 -25.62 15.75
C ALA A 258 -16.93 -24.08 15.76
N LEU A 259 -16.32 -23.39 14.80
CA LEU A 259 -16.45 -21.92 14.70
C LEU A 259 -17.91 -21.52 14.45
N ARG A 260 -18.59 -22.19 13.53
CA ARG A 260 -20.01 -21.94 13.19
C ARG A 260 -20.93 -22.14 14.41
N GLU A 261 -20.70 -23.21 15.18
CA GLU A 261 -21.48 -23.46 16.41
C GLU A 261 -21.26 -22.32 17.42
N THR A 262 -20.01 -21.92 17.61
CA THR A 262 -19.67 -20.85 18.55
C THR A 262 -20.26 -19.52 18.15
N VAL A 263 -20.10 -19.08 16.87
CA VAL A 263 -20.63 -17.80 16.42
C VAL A 263 -22.16 -17.74 16.41
N ARG A 264 -22.83 -18.87 16.17
CA ARG A 264 -24.30 -18.97 16.29
C ARG A 264 -24.76 -18.90 17.75
N ARG A 265 -24.10 -19.65 18.63
CA ARG A 265 -24.42 -19.67 20.07
C ARG A 265 -24.25 -18.30 20.73
N LEU A 266 -23.25 -17.55 20.30
CA LEU A 266 -22.95 -16.21 20.82
C LEU A 266 -23.62 -15.09 20.04
N GLU A 267 -24.39 -15.42 18.99
CA GLU A 267 -25.10 -14.48 18.11
C GLU A 267 -24.17 -13.40 17.50
N LEU A 268 -22.92 -13.78 17.18
CA LEU A 268 -21.88 -12.84 16.70
C LEU A 268 -22.08 -12.46 15.22
N LEU A 269 -22.67 -13.33 14.41
CA LEU A 269 -22.88 -13.10 12.98
C LEU A 269 -24.35 -13.28 12.60
N PRO A 270 -24.85 -12.53 11.61
CA PRO A 270 -26.15 -12.78 11.01
C PRO A 270 -26.28 -14.22 10.48
N PRO A 271 -27.46 -14.86 10.58
CA PRO A 271 -27.65 -16.26 10.19
C PRO A 271 -27.17 -16.61 8.80
N HIS A 272 -27.35 -15.72 7.82
CA HIS A 272 -26.93 -15.96 6.42
C HIS A 272 -25.39 -16.01 6.25
N LEU A 273 -24.63 -15.33 7.08
CA LEU A 273 -23.15 -15.42 7.11
C LEU A 273 -22.66 -16.69 7.80
N CYS A 274 -23.49 -17.32 8.63
CA CYS A 274 -23.16 -18.58 9.29
C CYS A 274 -23.37 -19.82 8.40
N GLU A 275 -23.87 -19.68 7.16
CA GLU A 275 -24.18 -20.82 6.28
C GLU A 275 -23.00 -21.23 5.39
N THR A 276 -21.92 -20.42 5.33
CA THR A 276 -20.74 -20.79 4.56
C THR A 276 -20.09 -22.07 5.08
N PRO A 277 -19.64 -22.99 4.21
CA PRO A 277 -18.95 -24.21 4.62
C PRO A 277 -17.48 -23.96 4.99
N HIS A 278 -16.94 -22.78 4.74
CA HIS A 278 -15.53 -22.48 4.86
C HIS A 278 -15.22 -21.74 6.17
N TRP A 279 -14.14 -22.16 6.83
CA TRP A 279 -13.70 -21.56 8.08
C TRP A 279 -13.23 -20.11 7.91
N ASP A 280 -12.48 -19.86 6.84
CA ASP A 280 -11.94 -18.54 6.49
C ASP A 280 -13.04 -17.50 6.24
N ASP A 281 -14.14 -17.87 5.55
CA ASP A 281 -15.29 -16.98 5.34
C ASP A 281 -15.94 -16.57 6.67
N LEU A 282 -16.10 -17.52 7.61
CA LEU A 282 -16.63 -17.24 8.95
C LEU A 282 -15.68 -16.33 9.74
N PHE A 283 -14.38 -16.60 9.67
CA PHE A 283 -13.39 -15.78 10.35
C PHE A 283 -13.32 -14.38 9.79
N PHE A 284 -13.29 -14.22 8.45
CA PHE A 284 -13.30 -12.88 7.84
C PHE A 284 -14.59 -12.10 8.08
N ALA A 285 -15.73 -12.78 8.22
CA ALA A 285 -16.95 -12.12 8.67
C ALA A 285 -16.81 -11.58 10.10
N LEU A 286 -16.18 -12.34 11.02
CA LEU A 286 -15.86 -11.84 12.37
C LEU A 286 -14.86 -10.68 12.33
N VAL A 287 -13.86 -10.73 11.43
CA VAL A 287 -12.90 -9.64 11.24
C VAL A 287 -13.65 -8.35 10.93
N VAL A 288 -14.51 -8.36 9.92
CA VAL A 288 -15.25 -7.16 9.48
C VAL A 288 -16.22 -6.64 10.55
N GLU A 289 -16.97 -7.55 11.19
CA GLU A 289 -18.04 -7.15 12.11
C GLU A 289 -17.53 -6.77 13.51
N HIS A 290 -16.43 -7.40 13.98
CA HIS A 290 -15.99 -7.28 15.38
C HIS A 290 -14.52 -6.93 15.54
N LEU A 291 -13.60 -7.58 14.80
CA LEU A 291 -12.18 -7.45 15.08
C LEU A 291 -11.61 -6.14 14.54
N ASP A 292 -11.91 -5.75 13.31
CA ASP A 292 -11.46 -4.48 12.73
C ASP A 292 -11.91 -3.26 13.55
N PRO A 293 -13.20 -3.15 13.97
CA PRO A 293 -13.64 -2.09 14.87
C PRO A 293 -12.89 -2.09 16.21
N HIS A 294 -12.60 -3.27 16.77
CA HIS A 294 -11.88 -3.39 18.04
C HIS A 294 -10.40 -2.99 17.88
N ILE A 295 -9.72 -3.53 16.86
CA ILE A 295 -8.32 -3.19 16.54
C ILE A 295 -8.16 -1.69 16.31
N ALA A 296 -9.12 -1.04 15.63
CA ALA A 296 -9.11 0.40 15.40
C ALA A 296 -9.06 1.24 16.69
N THR A 297 -9.55 0.70 17.81
CA THR A 297 -9.47 1.39 19.12
C THR A 297 -8.10 1.29 19.78
N MET A 298 -7.22 0.41 19.27
CA MET A 298 -5.91 0.15 19.90
C MET A 298 -4.82 1.13 19.44
N GLY A 299 -5.10 1.98 18.43
CA GLY A 299 -4.10 2.85 17.81
C GLY A 299 -3.11 2.06 16.97
N ALA A 300 -1.79 2.16 17.28
CA ALA A 300 -0.78 1.33 16.63
C ALA A 300 -0.62 0.00 17.40
N VAL A 301 -0.76 -1.13 16.70
CA VAL A 301 -0.70 -2.46 17.32
C VAL A 301 -0.20 -3.53 16.34
N PHE A 302 0.71 -4.38 16.79
CA PHE A 302 1.03 -5.64 16.13
C PHE A 302 0.07 -6.73 16.63
N VAL A 303 -0.60 -7.41 15.70
CA VAL A 303 -1.41 -8.59 15.97
C VAL A 303 -0.63 -9.82 15.51
N THR A 304 -0.24 -10.68 16.45
CA THR A 304 0.65 -11.84 16.23
C THR A 304 -0.08 -13.16 16.38
N ASP A 305 0.60 -14.26 16.12
CA ASP A 305 0.13 -15.63 16.41
C ASP A 305 -1.25 -15.92 15.80
N TRP A 306 -1.34 -15.74 14.51
CA TRP A 306 -2.57 -15.97 13.76
C TRP A 306 -2.97 -17.45 13.77
N PRO A 307 -4.28 -17.79 13.74
CA PRO A 307 -4.74 -19.18 13.68
C PRO A 307 -4.14 -19.94 12.50
N ALA A 308 -3.72 -21.20 12.75
CA ALA A 308 -3.06 -22.03 11.75
C ALA A 308 -3.81 -22.20 10.40
N PRO A 309 -5.16 -22.19 10.33
CA PRO A 309 -5.86 -22.18 9.04
C PRO A 309 -5.54 -20.97 8.16
N LEU A 310 -5.00 -19.88 8.71
CA LEU A 310 -4.57 -18.68 8.00
C LEU A 310 -3.05 -18.57 7.86
N ALA A 311 -2.33 -19.66 8.04
CA ALA A 311 -0.87 -19.66 7.93
C ALA A 311 -0.36 -19.32 6.53
N VAL A 312 -1.09 -19.67 5.47
CA VAL A 312 -0.76 -19.43 4.06
C VAL A 312 0.70 -19.80 3.73
N LEU A 313 1.61 -18.86 3.80
CA LEU A 313 3.05 -19.00 3.51
C LEU A 313 3.92 -18.94 4.79
N ALA A 314 3.29 -18.72 5.94
CA ALA A 314 3.96 -18.74 7.23
C ALA A 314 4.17 -20.18 7.73
N ARG A 315 5.27 -20.42 8.43
CA ARG A 315 5.42 -21.66 9.20
C ARG A 315 4.51 -21.64 10.42
N LYS A 316 4.08 -22.82 10.85
CA LYS A 316 3.38 -22.97 12.13
C LYS A 316 4.34 -22.69 13.29
N ASN A 317 3.80 -22.08 14.35
CA ASN A 317 4.57 -21.85 15.56
C ASN A 317 4.99 -23.21 16.17
N PRO A 318 6.29 -23.49 16.38
CA PRO A 318 6.74 -24.76 16.91
C PRO A 318 6.29 -25.01 18.36
N ASP A 319 6.04 -23.97 19.14
CA ASP A 319 5.60 -24.07 20.54
C ASP A 319 4.08 -24.25 20.66
N ASP A 320 3.31 -23.71 19.71
CA ASP A 320 1.86 -23.93 19.61
C ASP A 320 1.42 -24.10 18.14
N PRO A 321 1.37 -25.30 17.60
CA PRO A 321 1.04 -25.57 16.20
C PRO A 321 -0.39 -25.19 15.79
N ARG A 322 -1.22 -24.74 16.73
CA ARG A 322 -2.54 -24.14 16.44
C ARG A 322 -2.42 -22.73 15.87
N THR A 323 -1.23 -22.11 15.98
CA THR A 323 -0.93 -20.78 15.47
C THR A 323 0.15 -20.83 14.39
N ALA A 324 0.27 -19.74 13.64
CA ALA A 324 1.31 -19.49 12.66
C ALA A 324 2.21 -18.34 13.14
N GLU A 325 3.49 -18.41 12.81
CA GLU A 325 4.42 -17.29 12.95
C GLU A 325 4.07 -16.20 11.89
N ARG A 326 2.99 -15.48 12.17
CA ARG A 326 2.47 -14.39 11.34
C ARG A 326 2.14 -13.20 12.22
N PHE A 327 2.45 -12.02 11.72
CA PHE A 327 1.97 -10.79 12.33
C PHE A 327 1.38 -9.85 11.29
N GLU A 328 0.50 -8.98 11.74
CA GLU A 328 0.09 -7.80 10.98
C GLU A 328 0.25 -6.56 11.85
N LEU A 329 0.67 -5.44 11.23
CA LEU A 329 0.70 -4.14 11.89
C LEU A 329 -0.52 -3.33 11.47
N TYR A 330 -1.27 -2.87 12.44
CA TYR A 330 -2.35 -1.91 12.26
C TYR A 330 -2.00 -0.56 12.88
N VAL A 331 -2.43 0.51 12.22
CA VAL A 331 -2.39 1.87 12.76
C VAL A 331 -3.77 2.51 12.54
N ASP A 332 -4.46 2.83 13.63
CA ASP A 332 -5.84 3.35 13.60
C ASP A 332 -6.80 2.52 12.73
N GLY A 333 -6.71 1.19 12.81
CA GLY A 333 -7.51 0.25 12.03
C GLY A 333 -7.12 0.12 10.55
N VAL A 334 -5.98 0.68 10.15
CA VAL A 334 -5.41 0.49 8.81
C VAL A 334 -4.29 -0.55 8.88
N GLU A 335 -4.49 -1.71 8.25
CA GLU A 335 -3.44 -2.69 8.06
C GLU A 335 -2.32 -2.11 7.20
N LEU A 336 -1.11 -2.02 7.75
CA LEU A 336 0.07 -1.48 7.08
C LEU A 336 1.03 -2.55 6.58
N ALA A 337 1.23 -3.60 7.38
CA ALA A 337 2.22 -4.63 7.09
C ALA A 337 1.69 -6.00 7.48
N ASN A 338 2.10 -7.02 6.72
CA ASN A 338 1.83 -8.43 6.96
C ASN A 338 3.13 -9.21 6.79
N GLY A 339 3.57 -9.94 7.81
CA GLY A 339 4.86 -10.61 7.82
C GLY A 339 4.79 -12.01 8.42
N PHE A 340 5.77 -12.81 8.02
CA PHE A 340 5.83 -14.24 8.32
C PHE A 340 7.21 -14.67 8.83
N GLY A 341 7.24 -15.66 9.77
CA GLY A 341 8.28 -16.66 9.80
C GLY A 341 8.02 -17.63 8.65
N GLU A 342 8.97 -17.72 7.72
CA GLU A 342 8.73 -18.32 6.41
C GLU A 342 8.65 -19.86 6.47
N LEU A 343 7.67 -20.43 5.77
CA LEU A 343 7.62 -21.87 5.55
C LEU A 343 8.72 -22.28 4.56
N THR A 344 9.60 -23.18 5.00
CA THR A 344 10.74 -23.66 4.21
C THR A 344 10.56 -25.09 3.70
N ASP A 345 9.55 -25.82 4.19
CA ASP A 345 9.24 -27.18 3.76
C ASP A 345 8.48 -27.17 2.42
N ALA A 346 9.15 -27.68 1.38
CA ALA A 346 8.60 -27.72 0.02
C ALA A 346 7.39 -28.65 -0.12
N GLN A 347 7.30 -29.72 0.70
CA GLN A 347 6.19 -30.66 0.65
C GLN A 347 4.95 -30.04 1.29
N GLU A 348 5.08 -29.48 2.50
CA GLU A 348 3.99 -28.79 3.18
C GLU A 348 3.51 -27.59 2.34
N GLN A 349 4.43 -26.84 1.71
CA GLN A 349 4.06 -25.72 0.85
C GLN A 349 3.25 -26.15 -0.37
N ARG A 350 3.61 -27.29 -0.99
CA ARG A 350 2.83 -27.86 -2.11
C ARG A 350 1.43 -28.26 -1.66
N GLU A 351 1.31 -28.94 -0.53
CA GLU A 351 0.02 -29.38 0.02
C GLU A 351 -0.92 -28.19 0.25
N ARG A 352 -0.39 -27.08 0.79
CA ARG A 352 -1.17 -25.84 0.99
C ARG A 352 -1.61 -25.22 -0.34
N PHE A 353 -0.73 -25.14 -1.34
CA PHE A 353 -1.12 -24.65 -2.67
C PHE A 353 -2.17 -25.53 -3.35
N GLU A 354 -2.13 -26.84 -3.14
CA GLU A 354 -3.16 -27.75 -3.63
C GLU A 354 -4.49 -27.57 -2.88
N GLU A 355 -4.45 -27.23 -1.59
CA GLU A 355 -5.64 -26.84 -0.82
C GLU A 355 -6.24 -25.54 -1.32
N ASP A 356 -5.43 -24.50 -1.56
CA ASP A 356 -5.88 -23.24 -2.17
C ASP A 356 -6.53 -23.49 -3.53
N ALA A 357 -5.90 -24.32 -4.38
CA ALA A 357 -6.45 -24.65 -5.69
C ALA A 357 -7.83 -25.33 -5.59
N ARG A 358 -8.00 -26.28 -4.66
CA ARG A 358 -9.30 -26.92 -4.38
C ARG A 358 -10.32 -25.92 -3.84
N ALA A 359 -9.90 -25.02 -2.95
CA ALA A 359 -10.76 -23.99 -2.39
C ALA A 359 -11.22 -22.98 -3.47
N ARG A 360 -10.34 -22.62 -4.40
CA ARG A 360 -10.70 -21.79 -5.57
C ARG A 360 -11.71 -22.48 -6.48
N GLU A 361 -11.49 -23.77 -6.79
CA GLU A 361 -12.42 -24.57 -7.61
C GLU A 361 -13.80 -24.67 -6.94
N ALA A 362 -13.85 -24.94 -5.64
CA ALA A 362 -15.10 -25.01 -4.88
C ALA A 362 -15.88 -23.69 -4.87
N ARG A 363 -15.21 -22.56 -4.98
CA ARG A 363 -15.80 -21.21 -5.09
C ARG A 363 -16.09 -20.80 -6.54
N GLY A 364 -15.82 -21.66 -7.54
CA GLY A 364 -15.98 -21.34 -8.96
C GLY A 364 -15.01 -20.27 -9.48
N LEU A 365 -13.91 -20.05 -8.80
CA LEU A 365 -12.87 -19.10 -9.20
C LEU A 365 -11.95 -19.72 -10.28
N PRO A 366 -11.34 -18.90 -11.15
CA PRO A 366 -10.38 -19.39 -12.14
C PRO A 366 -9.22 -20.14 -11.49
N ALA A 367 -8.86 -21.29 -12.09
CA ALA A 367 -7.66 -22.03 -11.67
C ALA A 367 -6.40 -21.22 -11.96
N LEU A 368 -5.48 -21.19 -11.01
CA LEU A 368 -4.16 -20.58 -11.15
C LEU A 368 -3.09 -21.67 -11.33
N PRO A 369 -2.04 -21.38 -12.12
CA PRO A 369 -0.96 -22.34 -12.28
C PRO A 369 -0.17 -22.52 -11.01
N MET A 370 0.21 -23.77 -10.70
CA MET A 370 1.09 -24.11 -9.59
C MET A 370 2.45 -23.41 -9.75
N PRO A 371 3.01 -22.79 -8.70
CA PRO A 371 4.29 -22.08 -8.74
C PRO A 371 5.47 -23.06 -8.65
N GLU A 372 5.61 -23.95 -9.66
CA GLU A 372 6.60 -25.03 -9.66
C GLU A 372 8.03 -24.53 -9.48
N ALA A 373 8.39 -23.40 -10.10
CA ALA A 373 9.75 -22.86 -9.98
C ALA A 373 10.08 -22.38 -8.55
N PHE A 374 9.07 -21.96 -7.77
CA PHE A 374 9.24 -21.64 -6.35
C PHE A 374 9.36 -22.93 -5.52
N LEU A 375 8.52 -23.93 -5.79
CA LEU A 375 8.59 -25.24 -5.11
C LEU A 375 9.91 -25.96 -5.40
N GLU A 376 10.46 -25.83 -6.60
CA GLU A 376 11.80 -26.36 -6.94
C GLU A 376 12.90 -25.67 -6.14
N ALA A 377 12.82 -24.33 -5.99
CA ALA A 377 13.76 -23.59 -5.16
C ALA A 377 13.68 -23.99 -3.68
N LEU A 378 12.48 -24.20 -3.12
CA LEU A 378 12.32 -24.71 -1.76
C LEU A 378 12.94 -26.12 -1.59
N ARG A 379 12.80 -27.00 -2.58
CA ARG A 379 13.47 -28.33 -2.55
C ARG A 379 14.99 -28.25 -2.61
N PHE A 380 15.51 -27.23 -3.30
CA PHE A 380 16.94 -26.93 -3.30
C PHE A 380 17.43 -26.54 -1.91
N GLY A 381 16.60 -25.86 -1.16
CA GLY A 381 16.79 -25.46 0.24
C GLY A 381 16.67 -23.98 0.44
N MET A 382 15.73 -23.58 1.29
CA MET A 382 15.58 -22.21 1.75
C MET A 382 16.08 -22.12 3.21
N PRO A 383 16.96 -21.18 3.55
CA PRO A 383 17.37 -20.99 4.94
C PRO A 383 16.16 -20.59 5.80
N PRO A 384 16.15 -20.91 7.11
CA PRO A 384 15.19 -20.31 8.03
C PRO A 384 15.20 -18.80 7.86
N SER A 385 14.06 -18.23 7.53
CA SER A 385 13.93 -16.83 7.16
C SER A 385 12.67 -16.23 7.72
N SER A 386 12.64 -14.90 7.76
CA SER A 386 11.42 -14.14 8.04
C SER A 386 11.32 -13.00 7.05
N GLY A 387 10.09 -12.62 6.69
CA GLY A 387 9.83 -11.57 5.71
C GLY A 387 8.55 -10.79 6.01
N VAL A 388 8.39 -9.67 5.32
CA VAL A 388 7.22 -8.80 5.47
C VAL A 388 6.95 -7.99 4.21
N ALA A 389 5.68 -7.76 3.95
CA ALA A 389 5.18 -6.82 2.96
C ALA A 389 4.52 -5.62 3.65
N LEU A 390 4.89 -4.40 3.27
CA LEU A 390 4.38 -3.14 3.79
C LEU A 390 3.74 -2.32 2.66
N GLY A 391 2.47 -1.91 2.86
CA GLY A 391 1.72 -1.09 1.93
C GLY A 391 2.15 0.38 1.96
N VAL A 392 2.96 0.80 0.98
CA VAL A 392 3.53 2.16 0.93
C VAL A 392 2.46 3.23 0.78
N ASP A 393 1.44 2.98 -0.04
CA ASP A 393 0.37 3.94 -0.27
C ASP A 393 -0.45 4.18 1.00
N ARG A 394 -0.79 3.13 1.75
CA ARG A 394 -1.49 3.24 3.05
C ARG A 394 -0.66 3.97 4.10
N LEU A 395 0.65 3.70 4.17
CA LEU A 395 1.57 4.41 5.07
C LEU A 395 1.61 5.92 4.76
N LEU A 396 1.65 6.29 3.47
CA LEU A 396 1.60 7.69 3.05
C LEU A 396 0.24 8.34 3.33
N MET A 397 -0.87 7.61 3.21
CA MET A 397 -2.19 8.10 3.62
C MET A 397 -2.21 8.49 5.10
N LEU A 398 -1.67 7.65 5.98
CA LEU A 398 -1.56 7.95 7.42
C LEU A 398 -0.63 9.14 7.68
N GLN A 399 0.51 9.21 6.99
CA GLN A 399 1.47 10.31 7.13
C GLN A 399 0.83 11.67 6.78
N LEU A 400 0.01 11.70 5.73
CA LEU A 400 -0.62 12.92 5.21
C LEU A 400 -2.01 13.20 5.79
N GLY A 401 -2.60 12.24 6.53
CA GLY A 401 -3.91 12.39 7.15
C GLY A 401 -5.08 12.33 6.17
N THR A 402 -4.97 11.49 5.14
CA THR A 402 -6.05 11.26 4.18
C THR A 402 -6.59 9.84 4.28
N ASP A 403 -7.87 9.67 3.98
CA ASP A 403 -8.57 8.39 4.00
C ASP A 403 -8.75 7.79 2.58
N THR A 404 -8.17 8.44 1.57
CA THR A 404 -8.26 7.96 0.18
C THR A 404 -6.90 7.80 -0.50
N ILE A 405 -6.69 6.62 -1.11
CA ILE A 405 -5.49 6.31 -1.90
C ILE A 405 -5.29 7.29 -3.07
N ARG A 406 -6.38 7.87 -3.57
CA ARG A 406 -6.37 8.87 -4.64
C ARG A 406 -5.52 10.09 -4.31
N ASP A 407 -5.40 10.45 -3.04
CA ASP A 407 -4.64 11.63 -2.61
C ASP A 407 -3.13 11.37 -2.52
N VAL A 408 -2.73 10.11 -2.46
CA VAL A 408 -1.31 9.70 -2.39
C VAL A 408 -0.80 9.03 -3.66
N ALA A 409 -1.70 8.55 -4.52
CA ALA A 409 -1.39 7.96 -5.82
C ALA A 409 -1.91 8.89 -6.94
N PRO A 410 -1.02 9.56 -7.71
CA PRO A 410 -1.41 10.58 -8.69
C PRO A 410 -2.39 10.11 -9.76
N PHE A 411 -2.31 8.83 -10.12
CA PHE A 411 -3.07 8.21 -11.21
C PHE A 411 -3.91 7.02 -10.74
N ALA A 412 -4.35 7.02 -9.47
CA ALA A 412 -5.24 5.99 -8.96
C ALA A 412 -6.58 5.97 -9.71
N LEU A 413 -7.06 4.78 -10.00
CA LEU A 413 -8.44 4.57 -10.45
C LEU A 413 -9.41 4.94 -9.32
N TRP A 414 -10.58 5.44 -9.65
CA TRP A 414 -11.60 5.77 -8.66
C TRP A 414 -13.00 5.74 -9.29
N ARG A 415 -14.01 5.63 -8.45
CA ARG A 415 -15.40 5.76 -8.88
C ARG A 415 -15.89 7.18 -8.59
N ASP A 416 -16.61 7.77 -9.52
CA ASP A 416 -17.28 9.05 -9.31
C ASP A 416 -18.56 8.90 -8.44
N GLU A 417 -19.26 10.00 -8.24
CA GLU A 417 -20.49 10.02 -7.44
C GLU A 417 -21.62 9.15 -8.05
N ALA A 418 -21.58 8.89 -9.36
CA ALA A 418 -22.49 7.98 -10.04
C ALA A 418 -22.05 6.51 -9.95
N GLY A 419 -20.88 6.22 -9.35
CA GLY A 419 -20.30 4.88 -9.25
C GLY A 419 -19.56 4.41 -10.51
N GLU A 420 -19.43 5.29 -11.51
CA GLU A 420 -18.71 4.98 -12.74
C GLU A 420 -17.21 5.02 -12.52
N LEU A 421 -16.50 4.06 -13.13
CA LEU A 421 -15.03 4.02 -13.06
C LEU A 421 -14.45 5.18 -13.87
N VAL A 422 -13.65 6.00 -13.21
CA VAL A 422 -12.91 7.06 -13.86
C VAL A 422 -11.52 6.56 -14.21
N ASP A 423 -11.30 6.37 -15.50
CA ASP A 423 -10.04 5.93 -16.05
C ASP A 423 -8.91 6.93 -15.78
N TRP A 424 -7.71 6.41 -15.89
CA TRP A 424 -6.49 7.19 -15.94
C TRP A 424 -6.60 8.27 -17.04
N PRO A 425 -6.16 9.48 -16.77
CA PRO A 425 -6.18 10.54 -17.78
C PRO A 425 -5.20 10.26 -18.92
#